data_2fbc3f7b339f91b92cef6247e1199dfd
#
_entry.id   2fbc3f7b339f91b92cef6247e1199dfd
#
_cell.length_a   1.000
_cell.length_b   1.000
_cell.length_c   1.000
_cell.angle_alpha   90.00
_cell.angle_beta   90.00
_cell.angle_gamma   90.00
#
_symmetry.space_group_name_H-M   'P 1'
#
loop_
_entity.id
_entity.type
_entity.pdbx_description
1 polymer ?
#
loop_
_entity_poly.entity_id
_entity_poly.type
_entity_poly.pdbx_seq_one_letter_code
_entity_poly.pdbx_strand_id
1 'polypeptide(L)'
;TNTLIGEKLPYNQLSDEKGNPAQIEIKDGQYTLITYWASWCPDCQQEFEHLPQMLPVLKEYGNVQWYLVNRTDGADETLASASSYAKKYGMGLPSLYDTQLKFRYTLGINFIPTTILLNPQGEVELMIPRILKSASEVRALLDYAVNAAANATADYVKKNLMLSDGTVKTAEASKRTSSAAQSLLAEYASTAFDRELLNTQRNWLAANQTTGDLGDDLRFLKALSAQKGYEVDAMELEQQLIARYFPGNKLSGKVSLSDLDPSALAATHSPKLAEQALSVIEKGFIGSDFPLYYNEYNADKNSYSGQTVDMTQSLMTVYHLAQSGKVKKSTLQWLKNAVEGDGLRARYTTDGKVVAKYNYEMPALYGLTALIALE
;
A
#
# COMPACT_ATOMS: atom_id res chain seq x y z
N THR A 1 4.38 11.81 -24.08
CA THR A 1 3.82 11.97 -22.72
C THR A 1 2.34 12.23 -22.90
N ASN A 2 1.48 11.40 -22.34
CA ASN A 2 0.05 11.62 -22.38
C ASN A 2 -0.26 12.81 -21.45
N THR A 3 -0.72 13.91 -22.01
CA THR A 3 -0.98 15.16 -21.28
C THR A 3 -2.18 15.08 -20.34
N LEU A 4 -2.93 13.98 -20.38
CA LEU A 4 -4.13 13.78 -19.55
C LEU A 4 -3.85 13.12 -18.19
N ILE A 5 -2.66 12.57 -17.94
CA ILE A 5 -2.31 11.97 -16.67
C ILE A 5 -2.34 13.04 -15.57
N GLY A 6 -3.09 12.79 -14.51
CA GLY A 6 -3.35 13.73 -13.41
C GLY A 6 -4.52 14.69 -13.66
N GLU A 7 -5.11 14.71 -14.86
CA GLU A 7 -6.24 15.57 -15.19
C GLU A 7 -7.57 14.84 -14.97
N LYS A 8 -8.61 15.58 -14.61
CA LYS A 8 -9.99 15.05 -14.57
C LYS A 8 -10.39 14.45 -15.91
N LEU A 9 -11.19 13.40 -15.90
CA LEU A 9 -11.76 12.83 -17.14
C LEU A 9 -12.41 13.95 -17.97
N PRO A 10 -11.84 14.34 -19.12
CA PRO A 10 -12.20 15.59 -19.79
C PRO A 10 -13.55 15.50 -20.55
N TYR A 11 -14.05 14.30 -20.75
CA TYR A 11 -15.33 14.07 -21.44
C TYR A 11 -15.99 12.80 -20.88
N ASN A 12 -17.27 12.91 -20.52
CA ASN A 12 -18.04 11.81 -19.92
C ASN A 12 -19.54 11.85 -20.35
N GLN A 13 -19.80 12.23 -21.61
CA GLN A 13 -21.15 12.22 -22.17
C GLN A 13 -21.25 11.09 -23.20
N LEU A 14 -21.82 9.98 -22.77
CA LEU A 14 -21.96 8.75 -23.53
C LEU A 14 -23.43 8.40 -23.73
N SER A 15 -23.72 7.24 -24.27
CA SER A 15 -25.08 6.72 -24.41
C SER A 15 -25.23 5.36 -23.72
N ASP A 16 -26.42 5.04 -23.27
CA ASP A 16 -26.79 3.69 -22.88
C ASP A 16 -27.09 2.80 -24.11
N GLU A 17 -27.45 1.54 -23.88
CA GLU A 17 -27.78 0.58 -24.93
C GLU A 17 -29.05 0.95 -25.76
N LYS A 18 -29.84 1.89 -25.27
CA LYS A 18 -31.03 2.40 -25.94
C LYS A 18 -30.80 3.74 -26.65
N GLY A 19 -29.60 4.27 -26.56
CA GLY A 19 -29.22 5.57 -27.12
C GLY A 19 -29.56 6.77 -26.22
N ASN A 20 -30.00 6.54 -24.98
CA ASN A 20 -30.27 7.64 -24.05
C ASN A 20 -28.93 8.17 -23.48
N PRO A 21 -28.89 9.46 -23.09
CA PRO A 21 -27.73 10.02 -22.43
C PRO A 21 -27.32 9.23 -21.17
N ALA A 22 -26.05 8.91 -21.06
CA ALA A 22 -25.48 8.17 -19.95
C ALA A 22 -24.05 8.63 -19.69
N GLN A 23 -23.50 8.29 -18.52
CA GLN A 23 -22.12 8.64 -18.16
C GLN A 23 -21.51 7.56 -17.28
N ILE A 24 -20.19 7.56 -17.19
CA ILE A 24 -19.43 6.79 -16.20
C ILE A 24 -19.67 7.46 -14.85
N GLU A 25 -20.16 6.70 -13.87
CA GLU A 25 -20.34 7.20 -12.51
C GLU A 25 -19.02 7.18 -11.78
N ILE A 26 -18.47 8.36 -11.48
CA ILE A 26 -17.32 8.49 -10.59
C ILE A 26 -17.82 8.43 -9.16
N LYS A 27 -17.43 7.38 -8.43
CA LYS A 27 -17.85 7.15 -7.05
C LYS A 27 -16.71 7.49 -6.11
N ASP A 28 -17.03 8.22 -5.06
CA ASP A 28 -16.08 8.55 -4.03
C ASP A 28 -15.46 7.28 -3.41
N GLY A 29 -14.15 7.28 -3.22
CA GLY A 29 -13.40 6.13 -2.70
C GLY A 29 -13.21 4.96 -3.68
N GLN A 30 -13.70 5.04 -4.94
CA GLN A 30 -13.56 3.95 -5.92
C GLN A 30 -12.67 4.32 -7.10
N TYR A 31 -11.75 3.43 -7.45
CA TYR A 31 -11.06 3.44 -8.74
C TYR A 31 -11.98 2.99 -9.85
N THR A 32 -11.79 3.53 -11.05
CA THR A 32 -12.60 3.18 -12.22
C THR A 32 -11.71 2.72 -13.37
N LEU A 33 -11.81 1.45 -13.74
CA LEU A 33 -11.27 0.94 -15.00
C LEU A 33 -12.26 1.21 -16.12
N ILE A 34 -11.75 1.56 -17.29
CA ILE A 34 -12.52 1.75 -18.53
C ILE A 34 -11.78 1.05 -19.64
N THR A 35 -12.40 0.08 -20.31
CA THR A 35 -11.90 -0.46 -21.58
C THR A 35 -12.63 0.19 -22.74
N TYR A 36 -11.89 0.92 -23.58
CA TYR A 36 -12.41 1.45 -24.84
C TYR A 36 -12.17 0.43 -25.96
N TRP A 37 -13.26 -0.02 -26.62
CA TRP A 37 -13.24 -1.22 -27.46
C TRP A 37 -14.21 -1.13 -28.66
N ALA A 38 -14.11 -2.11 -29.59
CA ALA A 38 -15.10 -2.35 -30.64
C ALA A 38 -15.28 -3.86 -30.87
N SER A 39 -16.48 -4.29 -31.29
CA SER A 39 -16.79 -5.73 -31.44
C SER A 39 -16.05 -6.39 -32.62
N TRP A 40 -15.73 -5.62 -33.64
CA TRP A 40 -14.99 -6.09 -34.82
C TRP A 40 -13.47 -6.15 -34.61
N CYS A 41 -12.94 -5.63 -33.51
CA CYS A 41 -11.49 -5.59 -33.24
C CYS A 41 -11.02 -6.94 -32.68
N PRO A 42 -10.07 -7.64 -33.36
CA PRO A 42 -9.58 -8.95 -32.91
C PRO A 42 -8.94 -8.91 -31.51
N ASP A 43 -8.14 -7.88 -31.22
CA ASP A 43 -7.48 -7.71 -29.92
C ASP A 43 -8.50 -7.45 -28.80
N CYS A 44 -9.59 -6.73 -29.11
CA CYS A 44 -10.69 -6.52 -28.16
C CYS A 44 -11.43 -7.84 -27.89
N GLN A 45 -11.69 -8.64 -28.93
CA GLN A 45 -12.30 -9.97 -28.77
C GLN A 45 -11.44 -10.86 -27.88
N GLN A 46 -10.12 -10.88 -28.09
CA GLN A 46 -9.19 -11.61 -27.25
C GLN A 46 -9.20 -11.13 -25.80
N GLU A 47 -9.26 -9.82 -25.53
CA GLU A 47 -9.37 -9.29 -24.16
C GLU A 47 -10.66 -9.77 -23.48
N PHE A 48 -11.79 -9.79 -24.20
CA PHE A 48 -13.06 -10.30 -23.67
C PHE A 48 -13.01 -11.78 -23.29
N GLU A 49 -12.23 -12.61 -24.02
CA GLU A 49 -11.98 -14.02 -23.65
C GLU A 49 -11.24 -14.16 -22.32
N HIS A 50 -10.46 -13.15 -21.94
CA HIS A 50 -9.70 -13.12 -20.67
C HIS A 50 -10.48 -12.50 -19.50
N LEU A 51 -11.60 -11.81 -19.71
CA LEU A 51 -12.41 -11.19 -18.65
C LEU A 51 -12.76 -12.16 -17.49
N PRO A 52 -13.13 -13.44 -17.74
CA PRO A 52 -13.47 -14.36 -16.66
C PRO A 52 -12.37 -14.55 -15.63
N GLN A 53 -11.10 -14.48 -16.04
CA GLN A 53 -9.96 -14.60 -15.14
C GLN A 53 -9.51 -13.25 -14.55
N MET A 54 -9.85 -12.14 -15.18
CA MET A 54 -9.47 -10.79 -14.72
C MET A 54 -10.46 -10.22 -13.71
N LEU A 55 -11.76 -10.43 -13.89
CA LEU A 55 -12.80 -9.86 -13.03
C LEU A 55 -12.71 -10.23 -11.55
N PRO A 56 -12.31 -11.46 -11.15
CA PRO A 56 -12.14 -11.78 -9.74
C PRO A 56 -11.17 -10.87 -9.00
N VAL A 57 -10.16 -10.31 -9.69
CA VAL A 57 -9.19 -9.38 -9.11
C VAL A 57 -9.86 -8.14 -8.52
N LEU A 58 -10.95 -7.64 -9.12
CA LEU A 58 -11.65 -6.47 -8.61
C LEU A 58 -12.17 -6.68 -7.18
N LYS A 59 -12.51 -7.92 -6.83
CA LYS A 59 -12.97 -8.27 -5.47
C LYS A 59 -11.84 -8.24 -4.44
N GLU A 60 -10.60 -8.45 -4.86
CA GLU A 60 -9.43 -8.40 -3.98
C GLU A 60 -9.18 -6.99 -3.47
N TYR A 61 -9.49 -5.96 -4.28
CA TYR A 61 -9.32 -4.55 -3.92
C TYR A 61 -10.57 -3.93 -3.28
N GLY A 62 -11.76 -4.46 -3.56
CA GLY A 62 -13.04 -4.05 -2.95
C GLY A 62 -13.59 -2.68 -3.36
N ASN A 63 -12.75 -1.80 -3.91
CA ASN A 63 -13.08 -0.41 -4.26
C ASN A 63 -12.80 -0.10 -5.73
N VAL A 64 -13.00 -1.05 -6.62
CA VAL A 64 -12.78 -0.89 -8.06
C VAL A 64 -14.03 -1.25 -8.83
N GLN A 65 -14.39 -0.40 -9.78
CA GLN A 65 -15.41 -0.68 -10.79
C GLN A 65 -14.78 -0.73 -12.19
N TRP A 66 -15.42 -1.42 -13.14
CA TRP A 66 -14.94 -1.54 -14.50
C TRP A 66 -16.06 -1.27 -15.48
N TYR A 67 -15.87 -0.33 -16.40
CA TYR A 67 -16.78 0.01 -17.48
C TYR A 67 -16.24 -0.43 -18.84
N LEU A 68 -17.11 -0.87 -19.71
CA LEU A 68 -16.85 -1.07 -21.12
C LEU A 68 -17.40 0.13 -21.89
N VAL A 69 -16.55 0.85 -22.62
CA VAL A 69 -16.98 1.98 -23.48
C VAL A 69 -16.72 1.59 -24.93
N ASN A 70 -17.78 1.43 -25.71
CA ASN A 70 -17.68 1.00 -27.09
C ASN A 70 -17.51 2.20 -28.05
N ARG A 71 -16.66 1.99 -29.06
CA ARG A 71 -16.53 2.88 -30.22
C ARG A 71 -17.69 2.66 -31.19
N THR A 72 -18.79 3.34 -30.95
CA THR A 72 -20.03 3.22 -31.76
C THR A 72 -20.04 4.32 -32.83
N ASP A 73 -19.40 4.08 -33.98
CA ASP A 73 -19.22 5.09 -35.02
C ASP A 73 -20.38 5.13 -36.05
N GLY A 74 -21.32 4.22 -35.95
CA GLY A 74 -22.48 4.12 -36.82
C GLY A 74 -22.19 3.52 -38.20
N ALA A 75 -20.91 3.29 -38.52
CA ALA A 75 -20.46 2.71 -39.79
C ALA A 75 -19.94 1.28 -39.60
N ASP A 76 -18.75 1.13 -38.98
CA ASP A 76 -18.15 -0.16 -38.69
C ASP A 76 -18.78 -0.83 -37.45
N GLU A 77 -19.30 -0.01 -36.53
CA GLU A 77 -19.93 -0.46 -35.27
C GLU A 77 -21.24 0.28 -35.05
N THR A 78 -22.35 -0.46 -34.99
CA THR A 78 -23.68 0.07 -34.63
C THR A 78 -23.97 -0.12 -33.16
N LEU A 79 -24.88 0.67 -32.59
CA LEU A 79 -25.32 0.50 -31.21
C LEU A 79 -25.87 -0.91 -30.97
N ALA A 80 -26.61 -1.48 -31.94
CA ALA A 80 -27.19 -2.82 -31.87
C ALA A 80 -26.10 -3.92 -31.84
N SER A 81 -25.09 -3.84 -32.73
CA SER A 81 -24.00 -4.83 -32.75
C SER A 81 -23.16 -4.75 -31.47
N ALA A 82 -22.81 -3.55 -31.05
CA ALA A 82 -22.02 -3.29 -29.85
C ALA A 82 -22.74 -3.80 -28.57
N SER A 83 -24.01 -3.47 -28.41
CA SER A 83 -24.79 -3.89 -27.23
C SER A 83 -24.99 -5.40 -27.19
N SER A 84 -25.26 -6.03 -28.35
CA SER A 84 -25.39 -7.49 -28.44
C SER A 84 -24.08 -8.20 -28.06
N TYR A 85 -22.95 -7.67 -28.51
CA TYR A 85 -21.63 -8.22 -28.17
C TYR A 85 -21.33 -8.06 -26.69
N ALA A 86 -21.53 -6.87 -26.11
CA ALA A 86 -21.32 -6.59 -24.69
C ALA A 86 -22.19 -7.48 -23.79
N LYS A 87 -23.46 -7.69 -24.15
CA LYS A 87 -24.37 -8.61 -23.42
C LYS A 87 -23.89 -10.04 -23.43
N LYS A 88 -23.35 -10.49 -24.56
CA LYS A 88 -22.91 -11.88 -24.72
C LYS A 88 -21.56 -12.16 -24.05
N TYR A 89 -20.62 -11.25 -24.16
CA TYR A 89 -19.21 -11.48 -23.79
C TYR A 89 -18.68 -10.57 -22.70
N GLY A 90 -19.37 -9.48 -22.37
CA GLY A 90 -18.92 -8.46 -21.39
C GLY A 90 -19.09 -8.84 -19.92
N MET A 91 -19.50 -10.08 -19.62
CA MET A 91 -19.60 -10.63 -18.27
C MET A 91 -20.43 -9.77 -17.29
N GLY A 92 -21.44 -9.03 -17.79
CA GLY A 92 -22.31 -8.17 -16.98
C GLY A 92 -21.67 -6.85 -16.57
N LEU A 93 -20.51 -6.49 -17.09
CA LEU A 93 -19.93 -5.18 -16.86
C LEU A 93 -20.81 -4.06 -17.41
N PRO A 94 -20.90 -2.92 -16.70
CA PRO A 94 -21.58 -1.72 -17.22
C PRO A 94 -21.00 -1.34 -18.57
N SER A 95 -21.89 -1.19 -19.58
CA SER A 95 -21.48 -0.89 -20.96
C SER A 95 -22.09 0.40 -21.42
N LEU A 96 -21.28 1.31 -21.93
CA LEU A 96 -21.64 2.61 -22.49
C LEU A 96 -21.11 2.75 -23.91
N TYR A 97 -21.66 3.70 -24.66
CA TYR A 97 -21.45 3.80 -26.10
C TYR A 97 -21.06 5.21 -26.49
N ASP A 98 -19.90 5.37 -27.15
CA ASP A 98 -19.39 6.65 -27.66
C ASP A 98 -19.93 6.89 -29.08
N THR A 99 -21.22 7.19 -29.19
CA THR A 99 -21.93 7.34 -30.45
C THR A 99 -21.52 8.58 -31.26
N GLN A 100 -20.84 9.52 -30.64
CA GLN A 100 -20.33 10.73 -31.28
C GLN A 100 -18.82 10.72 -31.48
N LEU A 101 -18.13 9.67 -31.01
CA LEU A 101 -16.66 9.53 -30.98
C LEU A 101 -15.92 10.64 -30.19
N LYS A 102 -16.65 11.45 -29.42
CA LYS A 102 -16.08 12.55 -28.64
C LYS A 102 -15.21 12.06 -27.49
N PHE A 103 -15.61 10.96 -26.83
CA PHE A 103 -14.79 10.33 -25.80
C PHE A 103 -13.43 9.95 -26.38
N ARG A 104 -13.43 9.25 -27.51
CA ARG A 104 -12.22 8.85 -28.22
C ARG A 104 -11.32 10.04 -28.56
N TYR A 105 -11.87 11.05 -29.22
CA TYR A 105 -11.07 12.17 -29.71
C TYR A 105 -10.55 13.05 -28.57
N THR A 106 -11.37 13.31 -27.55
CA THR A 106 -10.98 14.13 -26.41
C THR A 106 -9.87 13.46 -25.57
N LEU A 107 -9.91 12.14 -25.43
CA LEU A 107 -8.88 11.40 -24.72
C LEU A 107 -7.69 10.99 -25.61
N GLY A 108 -7.72 11.30 -26.90
CA GLY A 108 -6.63 10.95 -27.83
C GLY A 108 -6.44 9.44 -28.01
N ILE A 109 -7.53 8.65 -27.95
CA ILE A 109 -7.47 7.20 -28.11
C ILE A 109 -7.26 6.83 -29.58
N ASN A 110 -6.05 6.36 -29.90
CA ASN A 110 -5.68 5.98 -31.28
C ASN A 110 -5.73 4.47 -31.51
N PHE A 111 -5.66 3.67 -30.46
CA PHE A 111 -5.63 2.21 -30.50
C PHE A 111 -6.76 1.63 -29.67
N ILE A 112 -7.23 0.44 -30.04
CA ILE A 112 -8.19 -0.37 -29.29
C ILE A 112 -7.68 -1.80 -29.19
N PRO A 113 -7.86 -2.48 -28.02
CA PRO A 113 -8.40 -1.90 -26.80
C PRO A 113 -7.46 -0.89 -26.14
N THR A 114 -8.02 0.12 -25.48
CA THR A 114 -7.28 0.99 -24.59
C THR A 114 -7.93 0.92 -23.21
N THR A 115 -7.15 0.56 -22.21
CA THR A 115 -7.58 0.60 -20.81
C THR A 115 -7.18 1.91 -20.17
N ILE A 116 -8.12 2.55 -19.51
CA ILE A 116 -7.95 3.80 -18.75
C ILE A 116 -8.25 3.50 -17.30
N LEU A 117 -7.41 3.99 -16.41
CA LEU A 117 -7.63 3.92 -14.96
C LEU A 117 -7.83 5.33 -14.41
N LEU A 118 -8.94 5.53 -13.72
CA LEU A 118 -9.23 6.75 -12.98
C LEU A 118 -9.07 6.51 -11.47
N ASN A 119 -8.51 7.49 -10.78
CA ASN A 119 -8.48 7.52 -9.33
C ASN A 119 -9.86 7.85 -8.73
N PRO A 120 -10.06 7.75 -7.40
CA PRO A 120 -11.33 8.06 -6.75
C PRO A 120 -11.83 9.49 -6.97
N GLN A 121 -10.96 10.41 -7.35
CA GLN A 121 -11.30 11.79 -7.70
C GLN A 121 -11.72 11.95 -9.16
N GLY A 122 -11.66 10.87 -9.97
CA GLY A 122 -11.97 10.88 -11.39
C GLY A 122 -10.87 11.45 -12.29
N GLU A 123 -9.63 11.44 -11.80
CA GLU A 123 -8.45 11.86 -12.55
C GLU A 123 -7.80 10.66 -13.25
N VAL A 124 -7.24 10.88 -14.43
CA VAL A 124 -6.60 9.83 -15.23
C VAL A 124 -5.25 9.46 -14.62
N GLU A 125 -5.13 8.26 -14.09
CA GLU A 125 -3.87 7.71 -13.55
C GLU A 125 -3.04 7.03 -14.63
N LEU A 126 -3.67 6.26 -15.50
CA LEU A 126 -3.03 5.48 -16.56
C LEU A 126 -3.89 5.41 -17.80
N MET A 127 -3.23 5.33 -18.95
CA MET A 127 -3.83 4.93 -20.23
C MET A 127 -2.93 3.91 -20.90
N ILE A 128 -3.44 2.72 -21.17
CA ILE A 128 -2.70 1.57 -21.71
C ILE A 128 -3.33 1.17 -23.04
N PRO A 129 -2.70 1.54 -24.18
CA PRO A 129 -3.19 1.24 -25.51
C PRO A 129 -2.76 -0.16 -25.98
N ARG A 130 -3.14 -1.18 -25.22
CA ARG A 130 -2.89 -2.59 -25.54
C ARG A 130 -3.87 -3.50 -24.83
N ILE A 131 -3.98 -4.72 -25.34
CA ILE A 131 -4.77 -5.80 -24.72
C ILE A 131 -4.25 -6.16 -23.32
N LEU A 132 -5.17 -6.38 -22.37
CA LEU A 132 -4.92 -7.05 -21.09
C LEU A 132 -5.25 -8.54 -21.22
N LYS A 133 -4.35 -9.41 -20.74
CA LYS A 133 -4.46 -10.86 -20.96
C LYS A 133 -4.57 -11.68 -19.69
N SER A 134 -4.39 -11.07 -18.51
CA SER A 134 -4.30 -11.85 -17.28
C SER A 134 -4.71 -11.06 -16.02
N ALA A 135 -5.09 -11.82 -15.00
CA ALA A 135 -5.30 -11.30 -13.66
C ALA A 135 -4.08 -10.55 -13.10
N SER A 136 -2.86 -11.04 -13.39
CA SER A 136 -1.64 -10.39 -12.92
C SER A 136 -1.41 -9.01 -13.54
N GLU A 137 -1.81 -8.80 -14.81
CA GLU A 137 -1.73 -7.49 -15.43
C GLU A 137 -2.72 -6.50 -14.80
N VAL A 138 -3.95 -6.93 -14.49
CA VAL A 138 -4.94 -6.10 -13.81
C VAL A 138 -4.47 -5.76 -12.38
N ARG A 139 -3.90 -6.72 -11.64
CA ARG A 139 -3.28 -6.43 -10.33
C ARG A 139 -2.19 -5.38 -10.44
N ALA A 140 -1.27 -5.53 -11.39
CA ALA A 140 -0.17 -4.58 -11.56
C ALA A 140 -0.67 -3.15 -11.85
N LEU A 141 -1.77 -3.00 -12.60
CA LEU A 141 -2.42 -1.70 -12.83
C LEU A 141 -2.99 -1.10 -11.54
N LEU A 142 -3.71 -1.91 -10.78
CA LEU A 142 -4.36 -1.47 -9.55
C LEU A 142 -3.34 -1.21 -8.45
N ASP A 143 -2.33 -2.05 -8.30
CA ASP A 143 -1.22 -1.84 -7.38
C ASP A 143 -0.47 -0.53 -7.67
N TYR A 144 -0.23 -0.24 -8.94
CA TYR A 144 0.38 1.04 -9.34
C TYR A 144 -0.47 2.23 -8.88
N ALA A 145 -1.76 2.21 -9.10
CA ALA A 145 -2.65 3.32 -8.75
C ALA A 145 -2.84 3.46 -7.22
N VAL A 146 -3.04 2.34 -6.52
CA VAL A 146 -3.15 2.34 -5.05
C VAL A 146 -1.86 2.87 -4.41
N ASN A 147 -0.72 2.59 -5.02
CA ASN A 147 0.59 3.06 -4.56
C ASN A 147 0.98 4.45 -5.10
N ALA A 148 0.13 5.15 -5.86
CA ALA A 148 0.47 6.45 -6.46
C ALA A 148 0.93 7.48 -5.42
N ALA A 149 0.28 7.53 -4.25
CA ALA A 149 0.70 8.41 -3.15
C ALA A 149 2.07 8.04 -2.57
N ALA A 150 2.36 6.73 -2.46
CA ALA A 150 3.67 6.25 -2.03
C ALA A 150 4.76 6.58 -3.07
N ASN A 151 4.45 6.41 -4.36
CA ASN A 151 5.34 6.75 -5.46
C ASN A 151 5.66 8.26 -5.46
N ALA A 152 4.63 9.12 -5.34
CA ALA A 152 4.82 10.57 -5.27
C ALA A 152 5.64 10.99 -4.04
N THR A 153 5.42 10.34 -2.90
CA THR A 153 6.19 10.58 -1.67
C THR A 153 7.65 10.16 -1.85
N ALA A 154 7.90 8.98 -2.40
CA ALA A 154 9.26 8.50 -2.67
C ALA A 154 9.99 9.41 -3.65
N ASP A 155 9.34 9.89 -4.70
CA ASP A 155 9.91 10.81 -5.67
C ASP A 155 10.24 12.18 -5.04
N TYR A 156 9.37 12.69 -4.18
CA TYR A 156 9.65 13.90 -3.40
C TYR A 156 10.90 13.70 -2.52
N VAL A 157 10.98 12.59 -1.79
CA VAL A 157 12.12 12.29 -0.91
C VAL A 157 13.41 12.14 -1.72
N LYS A 158 13.38 11.37 -2.82
CA LYS A 158 14.53 11.22 -3.73
C LYS A 158 15.04 12.56 -4.24
N LYS A 159 14.13 13.44 -4.64
CA LYS A 159 14.48 14.73 -5.25
C LYS A 159 14.93 15.78 -4.25
N ASN A 160 14.31 15.86 -3.07
CA ASN A 160 14.44 17.00 -2.16
C ASN A 160 15.16 16.68 -0.86
N LEU A 161 15.13 15.41 -0.41
CA LEU A 161 15.64 15.03 0.90
C LEU A 161 16.83 14.06 0.83
N MET A 162 16.96 13.26 -0.25
CA MET A 162 18.02 12.26 -0.36
C MET A 162 19.32 12.89 -0.91
N LEU A 163 20.43 12.58 -0.28
CA LEU A 163 21.78 12.94 -0.73
C LEU A 163 22.32 11.88 -1.71
N SER A 164 23.41 12.20 -2.40
CA SER A 164 24.03 11.31 -3.39
C SER A 164 24.53 9.97 -2.83
N ASP A 165 24.80 9.91 -1.53
CA ASP A 165 25.21 8.68 -0.82
C ASP A 165 24.02 7.84 -0.30
N GLY A 166 22.78 8.27 -0.59
CA GLY A 166 21.56 7.63 -0.11
C GLY A 166 21.07 8.11 1.25
N THR A 167 21.82 8.96 1.94
CA THR A 167 21.41 9.55 3.22
C THR A 167 20.17 10.41 3.05
N VAL A 168 19.18 10.26 3.94
CA VAL A 168 17.92 11.02 3.90
C VAL A 168 17.88 12.04 5.02
N LYS A 169 17.65 13.30 4.67
CA LYS A 169 17.45 14.40 5.62
C LYS A 169 16.04 14.41 6.18
N THR A 170 15.87 14.92 7.39
CA THR A 170 14.55 15.07 8.03
C THR A 170 13.69 16.20 7.44
N ALA A 171 14.31 17.16 6.75
CA ALA A 171 13.69 18.25 6.01
C ALA A 171 14.70 18.86 5.03
N GLU A 172 14.23 19.61 4.03
CA GLU A 172 15.09 20.21 2.98
C GLU A 172 16.23 21.07 3.57
N ALA A 173 15.92 21.93 4.52
CA ALA A 173 16.90 22.80 5.18
C ALA A 173 17.62 22.14 6.37
N SER A 174 17.31 20.88 6.69
CA SER A 174 17.88 20.18 7.84
C SER A 174 19.25 19.58 7.53
N LYS A 175 20.14 19.59 8.53
CA LYS A 175 21.36 18.78 8.56
C LYS A 175 21.14 17.43 9.26
N ARG A 176 19.97 17.24 9.91
CA ARG A 176 19.64 15.97 10.56
C ARG A 176 19.21 14.95 9.52
N THR A 177 19.56 13.70 9.77
CA THR A 177 19.23 12.55 8.93
C THR A 177 18.27 11.62 9.65
N SER A 178 17.65 10.70 8.92
CA SER A 178 16.66 9.76 9.45
C SER A 178 16.88 8.36 8.89
N SER A 179 17.35 7.44 9.73
CA SER A 179 17.46 6.01 9.42
C SER A 179 16.10 5.39 9.14
N ALA A 180 15.05 5.85 9.85
CA ALA A 180 13.68 5.42 9.59
C ALA A 180 13.23 5.76 8.17
N ALA A 181 13.53 6.96 7.67
CA ALA A 181 13.21 7.31 6.29
C ALA A 181 13.98 6.47 5.27
N GLN A 182 15.23 6.13 5.57
CA GLN A 182 16.06 5.26 4.72
C GLN A 182 15.52 3.83 4.68
N SER A 183 15.17 3.25 5.83
CA SER A 183 14.59 1.92 5.92
C SER A 183 13.22 1.83 5.22
N LEU A 184 12.39 2.86 5.34
CA LEU A 184 11.12 2.98 4.62
C LEU A 184 11.31 3.11 3.10
N LEU A 185 12.32 3.85 2.65
CA LEU A 185 12.66 3.91 1.23
C LEU A 185 13.17 2.58 0.68
N ALA A 186 13.92 1.81 1.48
CA ALA A 186 14.35 0.46 1.08
C ALA A 186 13.14 -0.49 0.95
N GLU A 187 12.21 -0.45 1.89
CA GLU A 187 10.98 -1.24 1.85
C GLU A 187 10.11 -0.84 0.64
N TYR A 188 9.92 0.46 0.41
CA TYR A 188 9.25 0.97 -0.79
C TYR A 188 9.94 0.49 -2.08
N ALA A 189 11.25 0.66 -2.19
CA ALA A 189 12.02 0.27 -3.37
C ALA A 189 11.92 -1.23 -3.67
N SER A 190 11.91 -2.05 -2.62
CA SER A 190 11.69 -3.49 -2.74
C SER A 190 10.30 -3.80 -3.27
N THR A 191 9.25 -3.18 -2.72
CA THR A 191 7.85 -3.39 -3.13
C THR A 191 7.57 -2.83 -4.52
N ALA A 192 8.14 -1.68 -4.87
CA ALA A 192 7.98 -1.03 -6.18
C ALA A 192 8.92 -1.59 -7.27
N PHE A 193 9.78 -2.54 -6.94
CA PHE A 193 10.84 -3.06 -7.83
C PHE A 193 11.79 -1.97 -8.37
N ASP A 194 11.97 -0.88 -7.61
CA ASP A 194 12.93 0.20 -7.92
C ASP A 194 14.35 -0.24 -7.49
N ARG A 195 15.01 -0.99 -8.37
CA ARG A 195 16.34 -1.55 -8.10
C ARG A 195 17.41 -0.48 -7.91
N GLU A 196 17.31 0.66 -8.57
CA GLU A 196 18.26 1.74 -8.44
C GLU A 196 18.20 2.34 -7.03
N LEU A 197 17.00 2.65 -6.55
CA LEU A 197 16.78 3.14 -5.20
C LEU A 197 17.18 2.10 -4.14
N LEU A 198 16.80 0.83 -4.34
CA LEU A 198 17.16 -0.24 -3.41
C LEU A 198 18.69 -0.41 -3.32
N ASN A 199 19.42 -0.36 -4.45
CA ASN A 199 20.87 -0.40 -4.47
C ASN A 199 21.48 0.80 -3.74
N THR A 200 20.91 1.98 -3.91
CA THR A 200 21.36 3.19 -3.21
C THR A 200 21.26 3.02 -1.69
N GLN A 201 20.10 2.55 -1.22
CA GLN A 201 19.89 2.32 0.22
C GLN A 201 20.73 1.15 0.76
N ARG A 202 20.91 0.07 -0.01
CA ARG A 202 21.79 -1.03 0.34
C ARG A 202 23.25 -0.58 0.48
N ASN A 203 23.73 0.27 -0.45
CA ASN A 203 25.12 0.80 -0.38
C ASN A 203 25.32 1.69 0.84
N TRP A 204 24.31 2.52 1.16
CA TRP A 204 24.34 3.30 2.40
C TRP A 204 24.41 2.41 3.63
N LEU A 205 23.58 1.35 3.71
CA LEU A 205 23.60 0.39 4.83
C LEU A 205 24.95 -0.31 4.93
N ALA A 206 25.52 -0.78 3.83
CA ALA A 206 26.82 -1.43 3.81
C ALA A 206 27.96 -0.53 4.36
N ALA A 207 27.90 0.79 4.05
CA ALA A 207 28.87 1.76 4.59
C ALA A 207 28.68 2.03 6.09
N ASN A 208 27.48 1.84 6.64
CA ASN A 208 27.14 2.09 8.05
C ASN A 208 27.00 0.83 8.89
N GLN A 209 27.00 -0.36 8.25
CA GLN A 209 26.82 -1.69 8.83
C GLN A 209 25.41 -1.95 9.36
N THR A 210 24.85 -1.08 10.19
CA THR A 210 23.48 -1.09 10.71
C THR A 210 22.96 0.34 10.80
N THR A 211 21.67 0.49 10.97
CA THR A 211 21.04 1.79 11.24
C THR A 211 21.25 2.23 12.70
N GLY A 212 21.50 1.28 13.58
CA GLY A 212 21.56 1.48 15.02
C GLY A 212 20.21 1.37 15.73
N ASP A 213 19.13 1.16 14.97
CA ASP A 213 17.77 0.93 15.45
C ASP A 213 17.26 -0.44 14.99
N LEU A 214 16.67 -1.22 15.89
CA LEU A 214 16.24 -2.59 15.61
C LEU A 214 15.13 -2.63 14.56
N GLY A 215 14.13 -1.75 14.66
CA GLY A 215 12.99 -1.71 13.75
C GLY A 215 13.42 -1.32 12.34
N ASP A 216 14.31 -0.35 12.21
CA ASP A 216 14.87 0.07 10.94
C ASP A 216 15.75 -1.03 10.30
N ASP A 217 16.59 -1.71 11.10
CA ASP A 217 17.41 -2.82 10.63
C ASP A 217 16.55 -4.01 10.17
N LEU A 218 15.47 -4.33 10.89
CA LEU A 218 14.51 -5.38 10.48
C LEU A 218 13.76 -5.02 9.20
N ARG A 219 13.43 -3.74 9.01
CA ARG A 219 12.78 -3.25 7.78
C ARG A 219 13.72 -3.36 6.59
N PHE A 220 14.99 -3.01 6.73
CA PHE A 220 16.01 -3.26 5.71
C PHE A 220 16.17 -4.75 5.41
N LEU A 221 16.24 -5.59 6.45
CA LEU A 221 16.35 -7.04 6.28
C LEU A 221 15.19 -7.59 5.46
N LYS A 222 13.97 -7.20 5.78
CA LYS A 222 12.76 -7.58 5.05
C LYS A 222 12.81 -7.13 3.58
N ALA A 223 13.22 -5.88 3.34
CA ALA A 223 13.33 -5.32 1.99
C ALA A 223 14.36 -6.07 1.13
N LEU A 224 15.54 -6.38 1.67
CA LEU A 224 16.59 -7.09 0.95
C LEU A 224 16.25 -8.56 0.75
N SER A 225 15.70 -9.24 1.76
CA SER A 225 15.31 -10.67 1.69
C SER A 225 14.18 -10.92 0.69
N ALA A 226 13.34 -9.93 0.40
CA ALA A 226 12.25 -10.04 -0.56
C ALA A 226 12.70 -9.97 -2.03
N GLN A 227 13.97 -9.59 -2.29
CA GLN A 227 14.45 -9.33 -3.64
C GLN A 227 15.61 -10.26 -4.01
N LYS A 228 15.49 -10.89 -5.19
CA LYS A 228 16.56 -11.75 -5.74
C LYS A 228 17.82 -10.94 -6.05
N GLY A 229 18.95 -11.45 -5.60
CA GLY A 229 20.28 -10.86 -5.81
C GLY A 229 20.81 -10.05 -4.61
N TYR A 230 20.06 -10.04 -3.49
CA TYR A 230 20.46 -9.39 -2.23
C TYR A 230 20.62 -10.37 -1.07
N GLU A 231 20.70 -11.67 -1.37
CA GLU A 231 20.76 -12.74 -0.34
C GLU A 231 21.99 -12.61 0.57
N VAL A 232 23.13 -12.20 0.00
CA VAL A 232 24.38 -11.99 0.77
C VAL A 232 24.24 -10.78 1.69
N ASP A 233 23.73 -9.66 1.15
CA ASP A 233 23.53 -8.43 1.93
C ASP A 233 22.54 -8.65 3.09
N ALA A 234 21.45 -9.39 2.83
CA ALA A 234 20.45 -9.74 3.84
C ALA A 234 21.07 -10.63 4.94
N MET A 235 21.88 -11.62 4.57
CA MET A 235 22.54 -12.51 5.51
C MET A 235 23.58 -11.78 6.37
N GLU A 236 24.35 -10.86 5.81
CA GLU A 236 25.31 -10.04 6.54
C GLU A 236 24.60 -9.13 7.56
N LEU A 237 23.51 -8.47 7.13
CA LEU A 237 22.69 -7.65 8.03
C LEU A 237 22.07 -8.50 9.15
N GLU A 238 21.55 -9.69 8.83
CA GLU A 238 20.99 -10.62 9.82
C GLU A 238 22.03 -10.98 10.89
N GLN A 239 23.26 -11.32 10.49
CA GLN A 239 24.33 -11.64 11.42
C GLN A 239 24.65 -10.47 12.36
N GLN A 240 24.76 -9.26 11.82
CA GLN A 240 25.02 -8.05 12.60
C GLN A 240 23.88 -7.74 13.57
N LEU A 241 22.64 -7.86 13.11
CA LEU A 241 21.43 -7.66 13.92
C LEU A 241 21.36 -8.67 15.07
N ILE A 242 21.61 -9.95 14.80
CA ILE A 242 21.64 -10.99 15.84
C ILE A 242 22.74 -10.71 16.84
N ALA A 243 23.95 -10.41 16.38
CA ALA A 243 25.06 -10.11 17.28
C ALA A 243 24.79 -8.91 18.20
N ARG A 244 24.10 -7.90 17.69
CA ARG A 244 23.80 -6.66 18.43
C ARG A 244 22.62 -6.78 19.39
N TYR A 245 21.49 -7.30 18.91
CA TYR A 245 20.23 -7.28 19.66
C TYR A 245 19.87 -8.62 20.30
N PHE A 246 20.40 -9.73 19.78
CA PHE A 246 20.10 -11.08 20.25
C PHE A 246 21.38 -11.91 20.55
N PRO A 247 22.34 -11.39 21.34
CA PRO A 247 23.55 -12.14 21.68
C PRO A 247 23.19 -13.48 22.33
N GLY A 248 23.75 -14.57 21.79
CA GLY A 248 23.43 -15.93 22.26
C GLY A 248 21.97 -16.33 21.98
N ASN A 249 21.35 -15.75 20.94
CA ASN A 249 19.95 -15.94 20.55
C ASN A 249 18.92 -15.50 21.62
N LYS A 250 19.28 -14.51 22.43
CA LYS A 250 18.36 -13.90 23.41
C LYS A 250 18.33 -12.39 23.22
N LEU A 251 17.12 -11.82 23.23
CA LEU A 251 16.94 -10.38 23.23
C LEU A 251 17.68 -9.75 24.42
N SER A 252 18.40 -8.67 24.19
CA SER A 252 19.19 -7.98 25.22
C SER A 252 18.95 -6.48 25.19
N GLY A 253 19.24 -5.81 26.31
CA GLY A 253 19.13 -4.36 26.42
C GLY A 253 17.68 -3.87 26.50
N LYS A 254 17.52 -2.59 26.17
CA LYS A 254 16.23 -1.89 26.14
C LYS A 254 15.76 -1.75 24.69
N VAL A 255 14.55 -2.18 24.41
CA VAL A 255 13.95 -2.11 23.05
C VAL A 255 12.55 -1.52 23.09
N SER A 256 12.14 -0.87 22.02
CA SER A 256 10.75 -0.51 21.80
C SER A 256 9.97 -1.74 21.32
N LEU A 257 8.77 -1.95 21.83
CA LEU A 257 7.92 -3.05 21.32
C LEU A 257 7.52 -2.83 19.84
N SER A 258 7.41 -1.58 19.41
CA SER A 258 7.18 -1.22 18.00
C SER A 258 8.29 -1.63 17.04
N ASP A 259 9.49 -1.87 17.57
CA ASP A 259 10.67 -2.25 16.76
C ASP A 259 10.82 -3.76 16.66
N LEU A 260 10.05 -4.51 17.45
CA LEU A 260 10.00 -5.97 17.37
C LEU A 260 9.02 -6.38 16.26
N ASP A 261 9.51 -6.74 15.09
CA ASP A 261 8.73 -7.29 13.98
C ASP A 261 8.89 -8.81 13.91
N PRO A 262 7.92 -9.62 14.44
CA PRO A 262 8.00 -11.07 14.38
C PRO A 262 7.97 -11.61 12.95
N SER A 263 7.33 -10.90 12.00
CA SER A 263 7.26 -11.33 10.60
C SER A 263 8.61 -11.21 9.90
N ALA A 264 9.33 -10.13 10.15
CA ALA A 264 10.69 -9.95 9.64
C ALA A 264 11.67 -10.96 10.27
N LEU A 265 11.55 -11.20 11.58
CA LEU A 265 12.37 -12.20 12.30
C LEU A 265 12.08 -13.64 11.87
N ALA A 266 10.83 -13.96 11.46
CA ALA A 266 10.47 -15.27 10.96
C ALA A 266 11.15 -15.60 9.61
N ALA A 267 11.48 -14.56 8.83
CA ALA A 267 12.21 -14.71 7.57
C ALA A 267 13.72 -14.94 7.75
N THR A 268 14.25 -14.84 8.98
CA THR A 268 15.66 -15.10 9.30
C THR A 268 15.97 -16.60 9.40
N HIS A 269 17.25 -16.94 9.40
CA HIS A 269 17.73 -18.32 9.66
C HIS A 269 17.55 -18.75 11.13
N SER A 270 17.01 -17.87 11.98
CA SER A 270 16.78 -18.09 13.41
C SER A 270 15.32 -17.89 13.81
N PRO A 271 14.37 -18.76 13.36
CA PRO A 271 12.93 -18.56 13.55
C PRO A 271 12.49 -18.46 15.03
N LYS A 272 13.28 -19.01 15.96
CA LYS A 272 13.04 -18.87 17.40
C LYS A 272 13.08 -17.42 17.90
N LEU A 273 13.74 -16.51 17.14
CA LEU A 273 13.75 -15.08 17.48
C LEU A 273 12.38 -14.46 17.26
N ALA A 274 11.64 -14.89 16.25
CA ALA A 274 10.27 -14.45 16.02
C ALA A 274 9.34 -14.86 17.17
N GLU A 275 9.45 -16.11 17.63
CA GLU A 275 8.68 -16.61 18.79
C GLU A 275 9.02 -15.82 20.06
N GLN A 276 10.31 -15.49 20.26
CA GLN A 276 10.76 -14.70 21.40
C GLN A 276 10.20 -13.28 21.34
N ALA A 277 10.29 -12.60 20.19
CA ALA A 277 9.76 -11.27 19.98
C ALA A 277 8.26 -11.24 20.24
N LEU A 278 7.52 -12.20 19.66
CA LEU A 278 6.07 -12.35 19.86
C LEU A 278 5.72 -12.52 21.35
N SER A 279 6.44 -13.41 22.05
CA SER A 279 6.24 -13.62 23.48
C SER A 279 6.48 -12.36 24.32
N VAL A 280 7.51 -11.56 23.95
CA VAL A 280 7.79 -10.28 24.61
C VAL A 280 6.65 -9.30 24.35
N ILE A 281 6.18 -9.17 23.11
CA ILE A 281 5.06 -8.29 22.78
C ILE A 281 3.79 -8.70 23.53
N GLU A 282 3.41 -9.99 23.50
CA GLU A 282 2.19 -10.49 24.13
C GLU A 282 2.17 -10.24 25.65
N LYS A 283 3.31 -10.40 26.31
CA LYS A 283 3.47 -10.12 27.75
C LYS A 283 3.45 -8.63 28.08
N GLY A 284 3.71 -7.77 27.09
CA GLY A 284 3.60 -6.33 27.21
C GLY A 284 2.17 -5.79 27.13
N PHE A 285 1.15 -6.66 27.11
CA PHE A 285 -0.25 -6.27 27.15
C PHE A 285 -0.60 -5.63 28.48
N ILE A 286 -1.19 -4.43 28.47
CA ILE A 286 -1.45 -3.64 29.68
C ILE A 286 -2.60 -4.22 30.49
N GLY A 287 -3.73 -4.54 29.84
CA GLY A 287 -4.88 -5.11 30.50
C GLY A 287 -6.20 -4.93 29.76
N SER A 288 -7.29 -5.46 30.33
CA SER A 288 -8.63 -5.42 29.72
C SER A 288 -9.22 -4.01 29.65
N ASP A 289 -8.90 -3.16 30.61
CA ASP A 289 -9.46 -1.81 30.72
C ASP A 289 -8.82 -0.84 29.72
N PHE A 290 -7.56 -1.07 29.40
CA PHE A 290 -6.82 -0.39 28.34
C PHE A 290 -6.06 -1.44 27.50
N PRO A 291 -6.71 -2.06 26.50
CA PRO A 291 -6.22 -3.27 25.85
C PRO A 291 -5.18 -2.96 24.75
N LEU A 292 -4.17 -2.23 25.13
CA LEU A 292 -3.02 -1.85 24.32
C LEU A 292 -1.72 -2.38 24.97
N TYR A 293 -0.57 -1.92 24.47
CA TYR A 293 0.73 -2.46 24.83
C TYR A 293 1.64 -1.36 25.36
N TYR A 294 2.51 -1.72 26.32
CA TYR A 294 3.62 -0.86 26.72
C TYR A 294 4.47 -0.51 25.51
N ASN A 295 5.16 0.64 25.55
CA ASN A 295 6.03 1.03 24.44
C ASN A 295 7.42 0.40 24.56
N GLU A 296 7.91 0.14 25.77
CA GLU A 296 9.28 -0.28 26.00
C GLU A 296 9.40 -1.54 26.86
N TYR A 297 10.39 -2.35 26.54
CA TYR A 297 10.80 -3.52 27.30
C TYR A 297 12.30 -3.49 27.56
N ASN A 298 12.70 -3.81 28.78
CA ASN A 298 14.09 -4.02 29.17
C ASN A 298 14.32 -5.52 29.35
N ALA A 299 15.05 -6.14 28.44
CA ALA A 299 15.30 -7.57 28.42
C ALA A 299 16.18 -8.02 29.59
N ASP A 300 17.16 -7.19 29.99
CA ASP A 300 18.08 -7.52 31.08
C ASP A 300 17.41 -7.51 32.45
N LYS A 301 16.33 -6.69 32.59
CA LYS A 301 15.54 -6.57 33.80
C LYS A 301 14.22 -7.35 33.73
N ASN A 302 13.90 -7.91 32.57
CA ASN A 302 12.62 -8.56 32.29
C ASN A 302 11.42 -7.71 32.75
N SER A 303 11.39 -6.44 32.33
CA SER A 303 10.40 -5.47 32.79
C SER A 303 9.93 -4.55 31.68
N TYR A 304 8.62 -4.24 31.69
CA TYR A 304 8.01 -3.23 30.83
C TYR A 304 8.04 -1.88 31.53
N SER A 305 8.21 -0.81 30.75
CA SER A 305 8.34 0.52 31.32
C SER A 305 7.42 1.52 30.61
N GLY A 306 7.03 2.53 31.40
CA GLY A 306 6.25 3.68 30.97
C GLY A 306 4.96 3.82 31.79
N GLN A 307 4.72 5.03 32.32
CA GLN A 307 3.44 5.43 32.93
C GLN A 307 2.45 5.92 31.85
N THR A 308 2.94 6.12 30.65
CA THR A 308 2.17 6.59 29.49
C THR A 308 2.50 5.75 28.27
N VAL A 309 1.52 5.68 27.36
CA VAL A 309 1.58 4.95 26.10
C VAL A 309 1.55 5.95 24.95
N ASP A 310 2.60 5.99 24.15
CA ASP A 310 2.60 6.66 22.85
C ASP A 310 1.81 5.82 21.87
N MET A 311 0.78 6.41 21.29
CA MET A 311 -0.16 5.66 20.46
C MET A 311 0.43 5.24 19.12
N THR A 312 1.34 6.01 18.54
CA THR A 312 1.99 5.60 17.29
C THR A 312 2.80 4.33 17.50
N GLN A 313 3.60 4.26 18.56
CA GLN A 313 4.38 3.07 18.89
C GLN A 313 3.47 1.88 19.26
N SER A 314 2.43 2.11 20.09
CA SER A 314 1.52 1.04 20.48
C SER A 314 0.73 0.47 19.30
N LEU A 315 0.26 1.32 18.39
CA LEU A 315 -0.43 0.87 17.18
C LEU A 315 0.51 0.14 16.20
N MET A 316 1.77 0.55 16.10
CA MET A 316 2.77 -0.21 15.32
C MET A 316 2.97 -1.61 15.92
N THR A 317 3.04 -1.71 17.24
CA THR A 317 3.09 -3.01 17.95
C THR A 317 1.86 -3.87 17.64
N VAL A 318 0.66 -3.27 17.65
CA VAL A 318 -0.59 -3.96 17.29
C VAL A 318 -0.59 -4.39 15.83
N TYR A 319 -0.05 -3.57 14.92
CA TYR A 319 0.09 -3.93 13.51
C TYR A 319 0.99 -5.16 13.32
N HIS A 320 2.13 -5.24 13.98
CA HIS A 320 2.98 -6.44 13.95
C HIS A 320 2.28 -7.69 14.49
N LEU A 321 1.41 -7.53 15.51
CA LEU A 321 0.58 -8.62 15.99
C LEU A 321 -0.50 -9.02 14.97
N ALA A 322 -1.09 -8.05 14.27
CA ALA A 322 -2.08 -8.31 13.23
C ALA A 322 -1.46 -9.11 12.08
N GLN A 323 -0.31 -8.68 11.57
CA GLN A 323 0.46 -9.42 10.57
C GLN A 323 0.81 -10.87 10.99
N SER A 324 0.90 -11.10 12.28
CA SER A 324 1.17 -12.43 12.86
C SER A 324 -0.11 -13.20 13.21
N GLY A 325 -1.31 -12.65 12.95
CA GLY A 325 -2.60 -13.24 13.33
C GLY A 325 -2.83 -13.34 14.84
N LYS A 326 -2.19 -12.47 15.65
CA LYS A 326 -2.14 -12.54 17.10
C LYS A 326 -2.78 -11.35 17.83
N VAL A 327 -3.43 -10.46 17.09
CA VAL A 327 -4.11 -9.32 17.72
C VAL A 327 -5.30 -9.77 18.56
N LYS A 328 -5.47 -9.15 19.74
CA LYS A 328 -6.57 -9.49 20.66
C LYS A 328 -7.88 -8.84 20.19
N LYS A 329 -8.99 -9.57 20.30
CA LYS A 329 -10.34 -9.04 20.01
C LYS A 329 -10.67 -7.80 20.85
N SER A 330 -10.24 -7.75 22.11
CA SER A 330 -10.42 -6.57 22.97
C SER A 330 -9.71 -5.34 22.45
N THR A 331 -8.51 -5.48 21.87
CA THR A 331 -7.77 -4.40 21.23
C THR A 331 -8.51 -3.86 19.99
N LEU A 332 -8.99 -4.77 19.13
CA LEU A 332 -9.77 -4.37 17.93
C LEU A 332 -11.07 -3.66 18.32
N GLN A 333 -11.78 -4.17 19.32
CA GLN A 333 -13.02 -3.55 19.79
C GLN A 333 -12.77 -2.17 20.41
N TRP A 334 -11.70 -2.03 21.18
CA TRP A 334 -11.32 -0.74 21.75
C TRP A 334 -10.98 0.28 20.67
N LEU A 335 -10.17 -0.12 19.65
CA LEU A 335 -9.83 0.74 18.52
C LEU A 335 -11.06 1.16 17.74
N LYS A 336 -11.97 0.22 17.45
CA LYS A 336 -13.24 0.52 16.79
C LYS A 336 -14.04 1.57 17.57
N ASN A 337 -14.24 1.34 18.87
CA ASN A 337 -14.99 2.26 19.72
C ASN A 337 -14.34 3.66 19.79
N ALA A 338 -13.01 3.72 19.84
CA ALA A 338 -12.30 4.98 19.88
C ALA A 338 -12.44 5.76 18.56
N VAL A 339 -12.34 5.07 17.41
CA VAL A 339 -12.52 5.71 16.08
C VAL A 339 -13.96 6.17 15.86
N GLU A 340 -14.94 5.37 16.27
CA GLU A 340 -16.37 5.71 16.12
C GLU A 340 -16.85 6.75 17.16
N GLY A 341 -16.10 6.96 18.25
CA GLY A 341 -16.43 7.87 19.35
C GLY A 341 -15.59 9.14 19.38
N ASP A 342 -14.82 9.31 20.47
CA ASP A 342 -14.06 10.54 20.74
C ASP A 342 -12.77 10.70 19.90
N GLY A 343 -12.44 9.70 19.09
CA GLY A 343 -11.22 9.65 18.28
C GLY A 343 -9.98 9.18 19.08
N LEU A 344 -8.90 8.93 18.35
CA LEU A 344 -7.62 8.50 18.92
C LEU A 344 -6.77 9.71 19.30
N ARG A 345 -6.19 9.69 20.51
CA ARG A 345 -5.29 10.74 21.00
C ARG A 345 -3.83 10.27 20.93
N ALA A 346 -2.90 11.23 20.86
CA ALA A 346 -1.49 10.92 20.69
C ALA A 346 -0.87 10.14 21.85
N ARG A 347 -1.40 10.30 23.10
CA ARG A 347 -0.86 9.61 24.27
C ARG A 347 -1.90 9.39 25.34
N TYR A 348 -1.82 8.20 25.94
CA TYR A 348 -2.66 7.81 27.08
C TYR A 348 -1.79 7.41 28.28
N THR A 349 -2.35 7.46 29.47
CA THR A 349 -1.79 6.78 30.64
C THR A 349 -2.07 5.28 30.54
N THR A 350 -1.39 4.45 31.33
CA THR A 350 -1.60 3.00 31.31
C THR A 350 -2.96 2.57 31.88
N ASP A 351 -3.70 3.48 32.55
CA ASP A 351 -5.10 3.28 32.95
C ASP A 351 -6.11 3.83 31.91
N GLY A 352 -5.63 4.18 30.71
CA GLY A 352 -6.49 4.55 29.58
C GLY A 352 -6.97 6.00 29.53
N LYS A 353 -6.46 6.88 30.40
CA LYS A 353 -6.82 8.30 30.39
C LYS A 353 -5.94 9.09 29.42
N VAL A 354 -6.54 10.03 28.70
CA VAL A 354 -5.80 10.92 27.81
C VAL A 354 -4.83 11.81 28.60
N VAL A 355 -3.58 11.85 28.19
CA VAL A 355 -2.59 12.75 28.77
C VAL A 355 -2.85 14.17 28.23
N ALA A 356 -3.22 15.13 29.11
CA ALA A 356 -3.71 16.46 28.71
C ALA A 356 -2.83 17.19 27.70
N LYS A 357 -1.51 17.14 27.84
CA LYS A 357 -0.54 17.75 26.90
C LYS A 357 -0.58 17.13 25.49
N TYR A 358 -1.06 15.89 25.38
CA TYR A 358 -1.09 15.10 24.16
C TYR A 358 -2.53 14.80 23.70
N ASN A 359 -3.49 15.63 24.09
CA ASN A 359 -4.88 15.54 23.70
C ASN A 359 -5.12 16.15 22.31
N TYR A 360 -4.51 15.52 21.31
CA TYR A 360 -4.71 15.85 19.90
C TYR A 360 -4.69 14.59 19.05
N GLU A 361 -5.36 14.64 17.92
CA GLU A 361 -5.41 13.57 16.94
C GLU A 361 -4.24 13.70 15.96
N MET A 362 -3.81 12.55 15.41
CA MET A 362 -2.78 12.48 14.40
C MET A 362 -3.27 11.59 13.24
N PRO A 363 -3.17 12.01 11.97
CA PRO A 363 -3.54 11.17 10.82
C PRO A 363 -2.87 9.80 10.80
N ALA A 364 -1.62 9.72 11.29
CA ALA A 364 -0.87 8.46 11.39
C ALA A 364 -1.56 7.40 12.26
N LEU A 365 -2.30 7.80 13.30
CA LEU A 365 -3.02 6.85 14.18
C LEU A 365 -4.15 6.15 13.42
N TYR A 366 -4.88 6.91 12.60
CA TYR A 366 -5.95 6.37 11.77
C TYR A 366 -5.41 5.52 10.63
N GLY A 367 -4.29 5.92 10.02
CA GLY A 367 -3.60 5.13 9.01
C GLY A 367 -3.15 3.76 9.56
N LEU A 368 -2.50 3.74 10.72
CA LEU A 368 -2.10 2.48 11.38
C LEU A 368 -3.32 1.64 11.78
N THR A 369 -4.40 2.25 12.29
CA THR A 369 -5.63 1.53 12.63
C THR A 369 -6.28 0.91 11.40
N ALA A 370 -6.26 1.60 10.26
CA ALA A 370 -6.74 1.05 9.00
C ALA A 370 -5.89 -0.14 8.53
N LEU A 371 -4.55 -0.05 8.62
CA LEU A 371 -3.66 -1.18 8.32
C LEU A 371 -3.94 -2.39 9.21
N ILE A 372 -4.13 -2.19 10.52
CA ILE A 372 -4.49 -3.25 11.47
C ILE A 372 -5.83 -3.93 11.10
N ALA A 373 -6.77 -3.16 10.57
CA ALA A 373 -8.09 -3.68 10.19
C ALA A 373 -8.07 -4.46 8.86
N LEU A 374 -7.04 -4.27 8.02
CA LEU A 374 -6.86 -4.97 6.75
C LEU A 374 -6.20 -6.33 6.90
N GLU A 375 -5.42 -6.56 7.98
CA GLU A 375 -4.80 -7.84 8.32
C GLU A 375 -5.80 -8.79 9.02
#